data_50ae1a8807126cd12481acf4d803c80a
#
_entry.id   50ae1a8807126cd12481acf4d803c80a
#
_cell.length_a   1.000
_cell.length_b   1.000
_cell.length_c   1.000
_cell.angle_alpha   90.00
_cell.angle_beta   90.00
_cell.angle_gamma   90.00
#
_symmetry.space_group_name_H-M   'P 1'
#
loop_
_entity.id
_entity.type
_entity.pdbx_description
1 polymer ?
#
loop_
_entity_poly.entity_id
_entity_poly.type
_entity_poly.pdbx_seq_one_letter_code
_entity_poly.pdbx_strand_id
1 'polypeptide(L)'
;MIIPSNRTTREMKINNVVLVTNALKSLGSATKAELAGVTGLSIATCGAVLNDLSQRHEVLALELEVSRGGRPAQRYAYNPNYFSVLSLYAQGSDAAAQIVWSVNSATGESLAQGEIRFLPLTLATFYQQIGSLLADYPNIKALGIGLPGVVVKGTVATCDISVFAGVAVEQQLREKFGIYVQADNDMNYTAWGFYRSSCAGITAPVAYLFKPEVPCLGCGMVINGQVLQGASQFAGEVSNLPFERLDKLPVAEEMAKVIVSLTAIINPATIALSGPKISEALLPELKMLCLQRIPAQHMPQLTYRPSMRQDYLQGIAELTLSNYNLHIAFGE
;
A
#
# COMPACT_ATOMS: atom_id res chain seq x y z
N MET A 1 23.87 22.80 4.61
CA MET A 1 23.64 23.70 3.47
C MET A 1 22.64 23.01 2.57
N ILE A 2 21.35 23.38 2.65
CA ILE A 2 20.27 22.81 1.81
C ILE A 2 20.37 23.54 0.49
N ILE A 3 20.81 22.88 -0.58
CA ILE A 3 20.74 23.39 -1.93
C ILE A 3 19.25 23.38 -2.30
N PRO A 4 18.61 24.52 -2.61
CA PRO A 4 17.24 24.51 -3.11
C PRO A 4 17.28 23.81 -4.47
N SER A 5 16.60 22.66 -4.58
CA SER A 5 16.38 22.02 -5.87
C SER A 5 15.58 23.00 -6.74
N ASN A 6 16.16 23.47 -7.84
CA ASN A 6 15.45 24.24 -8.85
C ASN A 6 14.36 23.32 -9.46
N ARG A 7 13.16 23.30 -8.84
CA ARG A 7 12.00 22.61 -9.40
C ARG A 7 11.60 23.30 -10.69
N THR A 8 11.47 22.56 -11.75
CA THR A 8 10.96 23.09 -13.01
C THR A 8 9.51 23.55 -12.87
N THR A 9 9.05 24.47 -13.69
CA THR A 9 7.63 24.93 -13.70
C THR A 9 6.69 23.74 -13.89
N ARG A 10 7.08 22.73 -14.67
CA ARG A 10 6.33 21.48 -14.87
C ARG A 10 6.20 20.70 -13.56
N GLU A 11 7.29 20.49 -12.85
CA GLU A 11 7.29 19.78 -11.55
C GLU A 11 6.45 20.50 -10.49
N MET A 12 6.51 21.84 -10.46
CA MET A 12 5.65 22.63 -9.57
C MET A 12 4.16 22.45 -9.91
N LYS A 13 3.81 22.46 -11.20
CA LYS A 13 2.42 22.24 -11.65
C LYS A 13 1.92 20.84 -11.22
N ILE A 14 2.73 19.81 -11.44
CA ILE A 14 2.42 18.43 -11.05
C ILE A 14 2.23 18.32 -9.53
N ASN A 15 3.14 18.89 -8.76
CA ASN A 15 3.04 18.89 -7.30
C ASN A 15 1.74 19.56 -6.81
N ASN A 16 1.36 20.68 -7.42
CA ASN A 16 0.10 21.37 -7.07
C ASN A 16 -1.13 20.50 -7.38
N VAL A 17 -1.14 19.78 -8.51
CA VAL A 17 -2.21 18.83 -8.86
C VAL A 17 -2.28 17.72 -7.80
N VAL A 18 -1.16 17.10 -7.46
CA VAL A 18 -1.08 16.03 -6.45
C VAL A 18 -1.57 16.53 -5.08
N LEU A 19 -1.16 17.72 -4.64
CA LEU A 19 -1.61 18.29 -3.37
C LEU A 19 -3.13 18.50 -3.34
N VAL A 20 -3.69 19.08 -4.40
CA VAL A 20 -5.14 19.37 -4.48
C VAL A 20 -5.95 18.06 -4.57
N THR A 21 -5.53 17.08 -5.37
CA THR A 21 -6.24 15.80 -5.50
C THR A 21 -6.21 15.01 -4.20
N ASN A 22 -5.06 14.96 -3.51
CA ASN A 22 -4.95 14.28 -2.22
C ASN A 22 -5.80 14.96 -1.15
N ALA A 23 -5.81 16.29 -1.11
CA ALA A 23 -6.67 17.04 -0.19
C ALA A 23 -8.16 16.78 -0.45
N LEU A 24 -8.60 16.77 -1.72
CA LEU A 24 -9.98 16.42 -2.08
C LEU A 24 -10.37 15.00 -1.65
N LYS A 25 -9.51 14.02 -1.90
CA LYS A 25 -9.75 12.63 -1.50
C LYS A 25 -9.83 12.49 0.02
N SER A 26 -8.99 13.21 0.75
CA SER A 26 -8.98 13.18 2.23
C SER A 26 -10.20 13.88 2.85
N LEU A 27 -10.65 15.00 2.28
CA LEU A 27 -11.77 15.78 2.79
C LEU A 27 -13.13 15.30 2.27
N GLY A 28 -13.14 14.41 1.26
CA GLY A 28 -14.34 14.02 0.52
C GLY A 28 -14.88 15.12 -0.39
N SER A 29 -15.05 16.33 0.13
CA SER A 29 -15.38 17.54 -0.67
C SER A 29 -14.82 18.80 -0.03
N ALA A 30 -14.47 19.79 -0.85
CA ALA A 30 -13.92 21.05 -0.36
C ALA A 30 -14.20 22.22 -1.30
N THR A 31 -14.22 23.44 -0.73
CA THR A 31 -14.17 24.71 -1.46
C THR A 31 -12.73 25.07 -1.83
N LYS A 32 -12.55 26.03 -2.74
CA LYS A 32 -11.22 26.57 -3.09
C LYS A 32 -10.47 27.14 -1.89
N ALA A 33 -11.19 27.75 -0.94
CA ALA A 33 -10.61 28.33 0.27
C ALA A 33 -10.14 27.26 1.26
N GLU A 34 -10.94 26.21 1.49
CA GLU A 34 -10.55 25.06 2.33
C GLU A 34 -9.33 24.35 1.76
N LEU A 35 -9.29 24.11 0.43
CA LEU A 35 -8.12 23.52 -0.23
C LEU A 35 -6.87 24.39 -0.08
N ALA A 36 -7.00 25.71 -0.22
CA ALA A 36 -5.88 26.64 -0.02
C ALA A 36 -5.34 26.54 1.42
N GLY A 37 -6.24 26.45 2.42
CA GLY A 37 -5.86 26.29 3.83
C GLY A 37 -5.10 25.00 4.13
N VAL A 38 -5.55 23.87 3.53
CA VAL A 38 -4.94 22.54 3.77
C VAL A 38 -3.66 22.33 2.97
N THR A 39 -3.62 22.83 1.72
CA THR A 39 -2.47 22.59 0.83
C THR A 39 -1.36 23.62 0.94
N GLY A 40 -1.64 24.80 1.55
CA GLY A 40 -0.73 25.94 1.57
C GLY A 40 -0.61 26.66 0.22
N LEU A 41 -1.43 26.30 -0.78
CA LEU A 41 -1.47 26.95 -2.09
C LEU A 41 -2.37 28.20 -2.07
N SER A 42 -2.17 29.12 -3.02
CA SER A 42 -3.10 30.25 -3.16
C SER A 42 -4.47 29.78 -3.65
N ILE A 43 -5.55 30.51 -3.30
CA ILE A 43 -6.91 30.25 -3.81
C ILE A 43 -6.95 30.28 -5.34
N ALA A 44 -6.18 31.16 -5.97
CA ALA A 44 -6.06 31.26 -7.43
C ALA A 44 -5.41 29.99 -8.01
N THR A 45 -4.35 29.48 -7.39
CA THR A 45 -3.69 28.22 -7.80
C THR A 45 -4.62 27.03 -7.66
N CYS A 46 -5.31 26.89 -6.52
CA CYS A 46 -6.32 25.85 -6.33
C CYS A 46 -7.44 25.95 -7.38
N GLY A 47 -7.90 27.17 -7.68
CA GLY A 47 -8.91 27.41 -8.72
C GLY A 47 -8.45 26.99 -10.11
N ALA A 48 -7.21 27.29 -10.49
CA ALA A 48 -6.65 26.88 -11.78
C ALA A 48 -6.54 25.34 -11.90
N VAL A 49 -6.06 24.67 -10.84
CA VAL A 49 -5.98 23.21 -10.79
C VAL A 49 -7.37 22.58 -10.87
N LEU A 50 -8.34 23.04 -10.08
CA LEU A 50 -9.71 22.53 -10.09
C LEU A 50 -10.39 22.71 -11.46
N ASN A 51 -10.17 23.82 -12.14
CA ASN A 51 -10.72 24.03 -13.47
C ASN A 51 -10.15 23.01 -14.49
N ASP A 52 -8.83 22.77 -14.47
CA ASP A 52 -8.18 21.78 -15.32
C ASP A 52 -8.71 20.34 -15.03
N LEU A 53 -8.80 19.97 -13.75
CA LEU A 53 -9.34 18.67 -13.33
C LEU A 53 -10.84 18.50 -13.66
N SER A 54 -11.63 19.57 -13.55
CA SER A 54 -13.06 19.53 -13.91
C SER A 54 -13.28 19.38 -15.41
N GLN A 55 -12.44 20.00 -16.25
CA GLN A 55 -12.48 19.82 -17.72
C GLN A 55 -12.22 18.38 -18.14
N ARG A 56 -11.40 17.65 -17.35
CA ARG A 56 -11.11 16.23 -17.57
C ARG A 56 -12.10 15.28 -16.87
N HIS A 57 -13.15 15.81 -16.23
CA HIS A 57 -14.10 15.05 -15.41
C HIS A 57 -13.48 14.30 -14.22
N GLU A 58 -12.26 14.65 -13.85
CA GLU A 58 -11.55 14.07 -12.69
C GLU A 58 -12.10 14.63 -11.37
N VAL A 59 -12.61 15.86 -11.40
CA VAL A 59 -13.25 16.53 -10.26
C VAL A 59 -14.66 16.96 -10.66
N LEU A 60 -15.60 16.76 -9.74
CA LEU A 60 -17.00 17.11 -9.86
C LEU A 60 -17.25 18.41 -9.09
N ALA A 61 -17.93 19.38 -9.74
CA ALA A 61 -18.50 20.53 -9.06
C ALA A 61 -19.85 20.11 -8.44
N LEU A 62 -19.96 20.20 -7.12
CA LEU A 62 -21.18 19.87 -6.37
C LEU A 62 -22.14 21.06 -6.36
N GLU A 63 -23.35 20.88 -5.85
CA GLU A 63 -24.30 21.98 -5.68
C GLU A 63 -23.75 23.09 -4.76
N LEU A 64 -24.18 24.31 -4.99
CA LEU A 64 -23.77 25.48 -4.20
C LEU A 64 -24.28 25.35 -2.77
N GLU A 65 -23.39 25.50 -1.80
CA GLU A 65 -23.79 25.55 -0.39
C GLU A 65 -24.62 26.82 -0.11
N VAL A 66 -25.79 26.65 0.50
CA VAL A 66 -26.62 27.78 0.95
C VAL A 66 -25.88 28.53 2.06
N SER A 67 -25.40 29.72 1.77
CA SER A 67 -24.65 30.50 2.76
C SER A 67 -25.58 31.23 3.75
N ARG A 68 -25.20 31.21 5.02
CA ARG A 68 -25.87 31.97 6.09
C ARG A 68 -25.42 33.45 6.12
N GLY A 69 -25.26 34.11 4.95
CA GLY A 69 -24.94 35.52 4.89
C GLY A 69 -23.77 35.96 3.99
N GLY A 70 -23.28 35.08 3.11
CA GLY A 70 -22.23 35.37 2.11
C GLY A 70 -22.59 34.82 0.72
N ARG A 71 -21.74 35.07 -0.30
CA ARG A 71 -21.92 34.47 -1.63
C ARG A 71 -21.75 32.96 -1.50
N PRO A 72 -22.68 32.13 -2.03
CA PRO A 72 -22.56 30.67 -2.01
C PRO A 72 -21.21 30.22 -2.57
N ALA A 73 -20.51 29.33 -1.86
CA ALA A 73 -19.22 28.80 -2.28
C ALA A 73 -19.42 27.48 -3.04
N GLN A 74 -18.77 27.36 -4.21
CA GLN A 74 -18.76 26.12 -4.97
C GLN A 74 -17.90 25.10 -4.25
N ARG A 75 -18.48 23.91 -3.95
CA ARG A 75 -17.74 22.75 -3.47
C ARG A 75 -17.33 21.84 -4.62
N TYR A 76 -16.24 21.13 -4.44
CA TYR A 76 -15.69 20.19 -5.38
C TYR A 76 -15.42 18.86 -4.69
N ALA A 77 -15.60 17.73 -5.39
CA ALA A 77 -15.22 16.41 -4.93
C ALA A 77 -14.41 15.69 -6.01
N TYR A 78 -13.51 14.81 -5.61
CA TYR A 78 -12.85 13.92 -6.57
C TYR A 78 -13.88 12.94 -7.13
N ASN A 79 -13.86 12.69 -8.43
CA ASN A 79 -14.83 11.80 -9.08
C ASN A 79 -14.46 10.33 -8.77
N PRO A 80 -15.22 9.60 -7.93
CA PRO A 80 -14.92 8.21 -7.60
C PRO A 80 -14.97 7.29 -8.82
N ASN A 81 -15.72 7.67 -9.85
CA ASN A 81 -15.88 6.91 -11.09
C ASN A 81 -14.89 7.31 -12.20
N TYR A 82 -13.92 8.17 -11.91
CA TYR A 82 -12.95 8.61 -12.93
C TYR A 82 -12.12 7.46 -13.47
N PHE A 83 -11.71 6.54 -12.61
CA PHE A 83 -11.13 5.23 -12.93
C PHE A 83 -11.33 4.26 -11.77
N SER A 84 -10.99 2.99 -11.99
CA SER A 84 -10.92 1.98 -10.93
C SER A 84 -9.54 1.32 -10.92
N VAL A 85 -9.19 0.75 -9.77
CA VAL A 85 -7.97 -0.03 -9.58
C VAL A 85 -8.35 -1.47 -9.25
N LEU A 86 -7.75 -2.43 -9.94
CA LEU A 86 -7.78 -3.84 -9.58
C LEU A 86 -6.59 -4.13 -8.66
N SER A 87 -6.89 -4.61 -7.47
CA SER A 87 -5.89 -5.11 -6.52
C SER A 87 -6.03 -6.61 -6.43
N LEU A 88 -4.96 -7.34 -6.59
CA LEU A 88 -4.97 -8.79 -6.43
C LEU A 88 -3.69 -9.31 -5.80
N TYR A 89 -3.78 -10.41 -5.08
CA TYR A 89 -2.63 -11.14 -4.61
C TYR A 89 -2.82 -12.65 -4.77
N ALA A 90 -1.71 -13.36 -4.98
CA ALA A 90 -1.68 -14.80 -5.01
C ALA A 90 -1.17 -15.34 -3.66
N GLN A 91 -1.79 -16.42 -3.18
CA GLN A 91 -1.37 -17.16 -1.99
C GLN A 91 -1.51 -18.66 -2.20
N GLY A 92 -0.83 -19.46 -1.38
CA GLY A 92 -0.86 -20.92 -1.46
C GLY A 92 0.41 -21.49 -2.04
N SER A 93 0.29 -22.57 -2.81
CA SER A 93 1.42 -23.29 -3.42
C SER A 93 1.16 -23.58 -4.90
N ASP A 94 2.15 -24.09 -5.61
CA ASP A 94 2.03 -24.47 -7.02
C ASP A 94 0.87 -25.46 -7.27
N ALA A 95 0.64 -26.39 -6.34
CA ALA A 95 -0.43 -27.39 -6.47
C ALA A 95 -1.83 -26.80 -6.21
N ALA A 96 -1.94 -25.78 -5.36
CA ALA A 96 -3.20 -25.17 -4.96
C ALA A 96 -2.98 -23.69 -4.62
N ALA A 97 -3.17 -22.83 -5.61
CA ALA A 97 -3.08 -21.39 -5.43
C ALA A 97 -4.47 -20.75 -5.36
N GLN A 98 -4.57 -19.69 -4.62
CA GLN A 98 -5.75 -18.84 -4.52
C GLN A 98 -5.37 -17.41 -4.90
N ILE A 99 -6.16 -16.79 -5.75
CA ILE A 99 -6.10 -15.36 -6.03
C ILE A 99 -7.23 -14.68 -5.28
N VAL A 100 -6.87 -13.70 -4.48
CA VAL A 100 -7.80 -12.80 -3.80
C VAL A 100 -7.73 -11.46 -4.50
N TRP A 101 -8.87 -10.85 -4.78
CA TRP A 101 -8.93 -9.61 -5.53
C TRP A 101 -9.96 -8.63 -4.99
N SER A 102 -9.76 -7.34 -5.26
CA SER A 102 -10.74 -6.28 -5.08
C SER A 102 -10.64 -5.25 -6.19
N VAL A 103 -11.78 -4.67 -6.55
CA VAL A 103 -11.87 -3.49 -7.41
C VAL A 103 -12.21 -2.30 -6.54
N ASN A 104 -11.41 -1.25 -6.63
CA ASN A 104 -11.57 -0.05 -5.84
C ASN A 104 -11.80 1.16 -6.75
N SER A 105 -12.66 2.10 -6.33
CA SER A 105 -12.88 3.37 -7.00
C SER A 105 -11.62 4.26 -6.96
N ALA A 106 -11.61 5.34 -7.72
CA ALA A 106 -10.53 6.33 -7.71
C ALA A 106 -10.34 7.03 -6.35
N THR A 107 -11.31 6.92 -5.44
CA THR A 107 -11.25 7.40 -4.06
C THR A 107 -10.91 6.31 -3.03
N GLY A 108 -10.72 5.05 -3.48
CA GLY A 108 -10.34 3.94 -2.64
C GLY A 108 -11.49 3.11 -2.08
N GLU A 109 -12.76 3.46 -2.38
CA GLU A 109 -13.92 2.68 -1.95
C GLU A 109 -13.98 1.33 -2.65
N SER A 110 -14.25 0.25 -1.91
CA SER A 110 -14.39 -1.09 -2.48
C SER A 110 -15.69 -1.20 -3.28
N LEU A 111 -15.57 -1.47 -4.57
CA LEU A 111 -16.69 -1.68 -5.50
C LEU A 111 -17.08 -3.16 -5.61
N ALA A 112 -16.08 -4.04 -5.59
CA ALA A 112 -16.25 -5.48 -5.66
C ALA A 112 -15.03 -6.18 -5.08
N GLN A 113 -15.22 -7.41 -4.62
CA GLN A 113 -14.14 -8.28 -4.16
C GLN A 113 -14.51 -9.75 -4.36
N GLY A 114 -13.49 -10.59 -4.43
CA GLY A 114 -13.69 -12.02 -4.58
C GLY A 114 -12.43 -12.84 -4.41
N GLU A 115 -12.57 -14.13 -4.58
CA GLU A 115 -11.46 -15.07 -4.56
C GLU A 115 -11.67 -16.18 -5.57
N ILE A 116 -10.57 -16.67 -6.14
CA ILE A 116 -10.58 -17.71 -7.16
C ILE A 116 -9.50 -18.74 -6.82
N ARG A 117 -9.87 -20.01 -6.87
CA ARG A 117 -8.95 -21.12 -6.62
C ARG A 117 -8.50 -21.74 -7.93
N PHE A 118 -7.22 -22.07 -8.00
CA PHE A 118 -6.59 -22.73 -9.14
C PHE A 118 -5.96 -24.06 -8.71
N LEU A 119 -6.12 -25.08 -9.55
CA LEU A 119 -5.62 -26.43 -9.34
C LEU A 119 -5.16 -27.06 -10.68
N PRO A 120 -3.94 -26.83 -11.16
CA PRO A 120 -2.91 -25.87 -10.73
C PRO A 120 -3.09 -24.47 -11.28
N LEU A 121 -2.36 -23.50 -10.73
CA LEU A 121 -2.21 -22.16 -11.31
C LEU A 121 -1.16 -22.19 -12.43
N THR A 122 -1.48 -21.56 -13.57
CA THR A 122 -0.54 -21.28 -14.65
C THR A 122 -0.55 -19.80 -14.99
N LEU A 123 0.51 -19.28 -15.64
CA LEU A 123 0.50 -17.88 -16.12
C LEU A 123 -0.66 -17.63 -17.10
N ALA A 124 -1.00 -18.61 -17.94
CA ALA A 124 -2.11 -18.49 -18.88
C ALA A 124 -3.45 -18.31 -18.16
N THR A 125 -3.75 -19.14 -17.16
CA THR A 125 -4.99 -19.04 -16.37
C THR A 125 -5.01 -17.79 -15.51
N PHE A 126 -3.86 -17.36 -14.98
CA PHE A 126 -3.72 -16.10 -14.25
C PHE A 126 -4.06 -14.90 -15.13
N TYR A 127 -3.46 -14.82 -16.33
CA TYR A 127 -3.72 -13.73 -17.28
C TYR A 127 -5.15 -13.77 -17.84
N GLN A 128 -5.70 -14.94 -18.06
CA GLN A 128 -7.11 -15.09 -18.46
C GLN A 128 -8.04 -14.52 -17.40
N GLN A 129 -7.79 -14.81 -16.12
CA GLN A 129 -8.61 -14.30 -15.02
C GLN A 129 -8.53 -12.79 -14.88
N ILE A 130 -7.33 -12.20 -15.02
CA ILE A 130 -7.17 -10.74 -15.07
C ILE A 130 -7.99 -10.17 -16.25
N GLY A 131 -7.89 -10.77 -17.43
CA GLY A 131 -8.67 -10.35 -18.61
C GLY A 131 -10.18 -10.39 -18.39
N SER A 132 -10.71 -11.43 -17.70
CA SER A 132 -12.11 -11.50 -17.33
C SER A 132 -12.52 -10.37 -16.38
N LEU A 133 -11.73 -10.09 -15.35
CA LEU A 133 -11.99 -8.99 -14.42
C LEU A 133 -11.94 -7.61 -15.11
N LEU A 134 -11.03 -7.42 -16.06
CA LEU A 134 -10.96 -6.17 -16.84
C LEU A 134 -12.17 -6.02 -17.78
N ALA A 135 -12.73 -7.12 -18.30
CA ALA A 135 -13.94 -7.11 -19.10
C ALA A 135 -15.19 -6.81 -18.26
N ASP A 136 -15.28 -7.41 -17.05
CA ASP A 136 -16.40 -7.18 -16.11
C ASP A 136 -16.38 -5.75 -15.54
N TYR A 137 -15.19 -5.16 -15.38
CA TYR A 137 -14.97 -3.81 -14.83
C TYR A 137 -14.15 -2.93 -15.79
N PRO A 138 -14.74 -2.44 -16.89
CA PRO A 138 -14.01 -1.75 -17.98
C PRO A 138 -13.37 -0.41 -17.57
N ASN A 139 -13.75 0.10 -16.41
CA ASN A 139 -13.18 1.34 -15.85
C ASN A 139 -11.85 1.14 -15.11
N ILE A 140 -11.34 -0.10 -15.02
CA ILE A 140 -10.03 -0.39 -14.43
C ILE A 140 -8.94 0.18 -15.35
N LYS A 141 -8.07 1.02 -14.78
CA LYS A 141 -6.91 1.64 -15.47
C LYS A 141 -5.58 1.29 -14.82
N ALA A 142 -5.62 0.71 -13.62
CA ALA A 142 -4.43 0.31 -12.89
C ALA A 142 -4.63 -1.06 -12.23
N LEU A 143 -3.56 -1.83 -12.17
CA LEU A 143 -3.49 -3.15 -11.58
C LEU A 143 -2.33 -3.21 -10.57
N GLY A 144 -2.65 -3.50 -9.32
CA GLY A 144 -1.69 -3.82 -8.27
C GLY A 144 -1.64 -5.33 -8.02
N ILE A 145 -0.44 -5.90 -7.95
CA ILE A 145 -0.23 -7.33 -7.76
C ILE A 145 0.68 -7.57 -6.56
N GLY A 146 0.17 -8.26 -5.55
CA GLY A 146 0.95 -8.72 -4.42
C GLY A 146 1.39 -10.19 -4.61
N LEU A 147 2.67 -10.47 -4.40
CA LEU A 147 3.23 -11.81 -4.57
C LEU A 147 4.05 -12.21 -3.33
N PRO A 148 3.97 -13.50 -2.89
CA PRO A 148 4.78 -14.01 -1.80
C PRO A 148 6.22 -14.28 -2.31
N GLY A 149 7.04 -13.23 -2.34
CA GLY A 149 8.41 -13.31 -2.86
C GLY A 149 9.02 -11.94 -3.14
N VAL A 150 10.18 -11.92 -3.76
CA VAL A 150 10.94 -10.70 -4.05
C VAL A 150 10.65 -10.21 -5.46
N VAL A 151 10.19 -8.97 -5.58
CA VAL A 151 9.95 -8.30 -6.87
C VAL A 151 10.97 -7.18 -7.05
N VAL A 152 11.71 -7.22 -8.14
CA VAL A 152 12.75 -6.22 -8.46
C VAL A 152 12.43 -5.59 -9.81
N LYS A 153 12.12 -4.30 -9.82
CA LYS A 153 11.80 -3.54 -11.05
C LYS A 153 10.74 -4.24 -11.90
N GLY A 154 9.65 -4.72 -11.28
CA GLY A 154 8.54 -5.36 -11.95
C GLY A 154 8.78 -6.80 -12.42
N THR A 155 9.97 -7.37 -12.12
CA THR A 155 10.31 -8.77 -12.36
C THR A 155 10.32 -9.54 -11.04
N VAL A 156 9.66 -10.67 -11.00
CA VAL A 156 9.63 -11.56 -9.83
C VAL A 156 10.93 -12.34 -9.77
N ALA A 157 11.83 -11.97 -8.87
CA ALA A 157 13.13 -12.63 -8.73
C ALA A 157 12.98 -14.03 -8.09
N THR A 158 12.24 -14.10 -6.99
CA THR A 158 11.87 -15.35 -6.29
C THR A 158 10.41 -15.28 -5.87
N CYS A 159 9.74 -16.45 -5.79
CA CYS A 159 8.35 -16.53 -5.35
C CYS A 159 8.06 -17.91 -4.79
N ASP A 160 7.26 -18.00 -3.72
CA ASP A 160 6.79 -19.27 -3.15
C ASP A 160 5.86 -20.03 -4.10
N ILE A 161 5.24 -19.31 -5.04
CA ILE A 161 4.47 -19.87 -6.16
C ILE A 161 5.36 -19.83 -7.39
N SER A 162 5.96 -20.98 -7.75
CA SER A 162 7.08 -21.08 -8.70
C SER A 162 6.74 -20.57 -10.11
N VAL A 163 5.46 -20.61 -10.50
CA VAL A 163 4.98 -20.14 -11.81
C VAL A 163 5.31 -18.66 -12.07
N PHE A 164 5.51 -17.87 -11.02
CA PHE A 164 5.86 -16.45 -11.15
C PHE A 164 7.36 -16.19 -11.15
N ALA A 165 8.20 -17.15 -10.73
CA ALA A 165 9.64 -16.94 -10.61
C ALA A 165 10.29 -16.62 -11.97
N GLY A 166 11.07 -15.56 -12.02
CA GLY A 166 11.73 -15.08 -13.26
C GLY A 166 10.81 -14.32 -14.22
N VAL A 167 9.53 -14.11 -13.90
CA VAL A 167 8.57 -13.47 -14.80
C VAL A 167 8.62 -11.95 -14.64
N ALA A 168 8.77 -11.22 -15.76
CA ALA A 168 8.63 -9.77 -15.85
C ALA A 168 7.12 -9.38 -15.85
N VAL A 169 6.45 -9.61 -14.71
CA VAL A 169 4.99 -9.59 -14.61
C VAL A 169 4.40 -8.22 -14.95
N GLU A 170 5.03 -7.13 -14.54
CA GLU A 170 4.55 -5.79 -14.86
C GLU A 170 4.60 -5.51 -16.36
N GLN A 171 5.74 -5.81 -17.00
CA GLN A 171 5.92 -5.58 -18.43
C GLN A 171 4.93 -6.41 -19.24
N GLN A 172 4.86 -7.72 -18.99
CA GLN A 172 3.99 -8.63 -19.73
C GLN A 172 2.51 -8.25 -19.64
N LEU A 173 2.04 -7.88 -18.43
CA LEU A 173 0.65 -7.46 -18.24
C LEU A 173 0.36 -6.07 -18.80
N ARG A 174 1.30 -5.15 -18.72
CA ARG A 174 1.20 -3.82 -19.35
C ARG A 174 1.10 -3.92 -20.85
N GLU A 175 1.96 -4.73 -21.49
CA GLU A 175 1.93 -4.99 -22.93
C GLU A 175 0.63 -5.68 -23.36
N LYS A 176 0.14 -6.64 -22.57
CA LYS A 176 -1.06 -7.40 -22.89
C LYS A 176 -2.36 -6.60 -22.76
N PHE A 177 -2.48 -5.78 -21.73
CA PHE A 177 -3.76 -5.13 -21.37
C PHE A 177 -3.78 -3.60 -21.56
N GLY A 178 -2.63 -2.98 -21.81
CA GLY A 178 -2.54 -1.52 -22.04
C GLY A 178 -2.91 -0.67 -20.82
N ILE A 179 -2.75 -1.20 -19.59
CA ILE A 179 -3.06 -0.51 -18.33
C ILE A 179 -1.79 -0.36 -17.48
N TYR A 180 -1.83 0.55 -16.51
CA TYR A 180 -0.77 0.66 -15.51
C TYR A 180 -0.70 -0.62 -14.67
N VAL A 181 0.50 -1.17 -14.48
CA VAL A 181 0.71 -2.37 -13.66
C VAL A 181 1.85 -2.12 -12.68
N GLN A 182 1.62 -2.49 -11.43
CA GLN A 182 2.60 -2.47 -10.35
C GLN A 182 2.58 -3.81 -9.61
N ALA A 183 3.74 -4.37 -9.33
CA ALA A 183 3.90 -5.57 -8.51
C ALA A 183 4.88 -5.31 -7.37
N ASP A 184 4.60 -5.85 -6.18
CA ASP A 184 5.49 -5.77 -5.03
C ASP A 184 5.33 -7.01 -4.13
N ASN A 185 6.23 -7.12 -3.17
CA ASN A 185 6.21 -8.13 -2.13
C ASN A 185 4.95 -8.01 -1.24
N ASP A 186 4.46 -9.13 -0.77
CA ASP A 186 3.29 -9.24 0.11
C ASP A 186 3.43 -8.43 1.41
N MET A 187 4.60 -8.47 2.04
CA MET A 187 4.83 -7.78 3.31
C MET A 187 4.94 -6.26 3.15
N ASN A 188 5.46 -5.79 2.01
CA ASN A 188 5.52 -4.37 1.69
C ASN A 188 4.10 -3.78 1.60
N TYR A 189 3.23 -4.42 0.84
CA TYR A 189 1.83 -3.99 0.75
C TYR A 189 1.10 -4.12 2.09
N THR A 190 1.30 -5.22 2.82
CA THR A 190 0.65 -5.44 4.11
C THR A 190 1.06 -4.38 5.14
N ALA A 191 2.34 -4.06 5.23
CA ALA A 191 2.83 -3.00 6.12
C ALA A 191 2.29 -1.63 5.74
N TRP A 192 2.19 -1.33 4.43
CA TRP A 192 1.59 -0.10 3.95
C TRP A 192 0.11 0.01 4.33
N GLY A 193 -0.69 -1.04 4.08
CA GLY A 193 -2.11 -1.06 4.44
C GLY A 193 -2.35 -0.89 5.94
N PHE A 194 -1.56 -1.56 6.78
CA PHE A 194 -1.60 -1.37 8.22
C PHE A 194 -1.24 0.07 8.62
N TYR A 195 -0.17 0.62 8.06
CA TYR A 195 0.21 2.02 8.31
C TYR A 195 -0.93 2.98 7.97
N ARG A 196 -1.54 2.82 6.80
CA ARG A 196 -2.63 3.69 6.35
C ARG A 196 -3.91 3.54 7.17
N SER A 197 -4.27 2.33 7.57
CA SER A 197 -5.50 2.05 8.32
C SER A 197 -5.41 2.40 9.82
N SER A 198 -4.23 2.18 10.43
CA SER A 198 -4.10 2.19 11.89
C SER A 198 -3.08 3.20 12.40
N CYS A 199 -2.19 3.71 11.55
CA CYS A 199 -1.08 4.58 11.93
C CYS A 199 -1.02 5.86 11.07
N ALA A 200 -2.06 6.20 10.33
CA ALA A 200 -2.08 7.40 9.49
C ALA A 200 -1.79 8.67 10.30
N GLY A 201 -0.84 9.49 9.81
CA GLY A 201 -0.38 10.70 10.50
C GLY A 201 0.78 10.48 11.50
N ILE A 202 1.16 9.25 11.79
CA ILE A 202 2.37 8.94 12.56
C ILE A 202 3.58 8.98 11.62
N THR A 203 4.57 9.83 11.92
CA THR A 203 5.83 9.89 11.15
C THR A 203 6.87 8.87 11.64
N ALA A 204 6.68 8.34 12.85
CA ALA A 204 7.57 7.33 13.42
C ALA A 204 7.52 6.02 12.59
N PRO A 205 8.62 5.25 12.54
CA PRO A 205 8.64 3.95 11.87
C PRO A 205 7.58 2.99 12.41
N VAL A 206 7.03 2.18 11.50
CA VAL A 206 6.05 1.12 11.78
C VAL A 206 6.53 -0.16 11.11
N ALA A 207 6.33 -1.32 11.76
CA ALA A 207 6.63 -2.61 11.18
C ALA A 207 5.42 -3.55 11.21
N TYR A 208 5.39 -4.50 10.30
CA TYR A 208 4.44 -5.61 10.28
C TYR A 208 5.20 -6.93 10.22
N LEU A 209 4.93 -7.84 11.13
CA LEU A 209 5.52 -9.18 11.18
C LEU A 209 4.43 -10.23 10.93
N PHE A 210 4.70 -11.13 10.00
CA PHE A 210 3.81 -12.24 9.68
C PHE A 210 4.53 -13.58 9.87
N LYS A 211 3.99 -14.45 10.75
CA LYS A 211 4.50 -15.81 11.00
C LYS A 211 3.63 -16.84 10.30
N PRO A 212 4.01 -17.34 9.12
CA PRO A 212 3.33 -18.44 8.45
C PRO A 212 3.58 -19.77 9.15
N GLU A 213 2.95 -20.85 8.66
CA GLU A 213 3.19 -22.21 9.14
C GLU A 213 4.61 -22.71 8.83
N VAL A 214 5.16 -22.27 7.69
CA VAL A 214 6.52 -22.62 7.26
C VAL A 214 7.60 -21.92 8.10
N PRO A 215 8.84 -22.43 8.14
CA PRO A 215 9.90 -21.88 8.98
C PRO A 215 10.52 -20.59 8.38
N CYS A 216 9.69 -19.60 8.16
CA CYS A 216 10.11 -18.25 7.77
C CYS A 216 9.35 -17.21 8.59
N LEU A 217 9.75 -15.95 8.46
CA LEU A 217 9.09 -14.80 9.06
C LEU A 217 9.09 -13.65 8.06
N GLY A 218 7.91 -13.21 7.65
CA GLY A 218 7.75 -12.04 6.80
C GLY A 218 7.81 -10.74 7.62
N CYS A 219 8.44 -9.71 7.06
CA CYS A 219 8.50 -8.39 7.66
C CYS A 219 8.38 -7.31 6.59
N GLY A 220 7.45 -6.37 6.79
CA GLY A 220 7.37 -5.13 6.03
C GLY A 220 7.53 -3.93 6.96
N MET A 221 8.07 -2.84 6.46
CA MET A 221 8.35 -1.64 7.26
C MET A 221 7.95 -0.38 6.51
N VAL A 222 7.40 0.59 7.24
CA VAL A 222 7.12 1.94 6.74
C VAL A 222 7.88 2.95 7.57
N ILE A 223 8.69 3.77 6.93
CA ILE A 223 9.54 4.79 7.57
C ILE A 223 9.29 6.13 6.86
N ASN A 224 8.98 7.17 7.63
CA ASN A 224 8.66 8.49 7.08
C ASN A 224 7.54 8.45 6.02
N GLY A 225 6.53 7.59 6.21
CA GLY A 225 5.44 7.45 5.27
C GLY A 225 5.81 6.80 3.94
N GLN A 226 6.89 6.03 3.89
CA GLN A 226 7.34 5.27 2.72
C GLN A 226 7.69 3.84 3.09
N VAL A 227 7.37 2.89 2.22
CA VAL A 227 7.78 1.49 2.38
C VAL A 227 9.30 1.40 2.29
N LEU A 228 9.92 0.76 3.27
CA LEU A 228 11.37 0.51 3.27
C LEU A 228 11.69 -0.72 2.43
N GLN A 229 12.14 -0.53 1.22
CA GLN A 229 12.56 -1.62 0.32
C GLN A 229 14.07 -1.91 0.38
N GLY A 230 14.88 -0.92 0.81
CA GLY A 230 16.35 -1.01 0.75
C GLY A 230 16.90 -0.88 -0.67
N ALA A 231 18.23 -0.94 -0.78
CA ALA A 231 18.92 -0.72 -2.06
C ALA A 231 18.71 -1.86 -3.08
N SER A 232 18.47 -3.08 -2.60
CA SER A 232 18.34 -4.31 -3.42
C SER A 232 17.03 -5.06 -3.18
N GLN A 233 16.03 -4.42 -2.58
CA GLN A 233 14.75 -5.03 -2.19
C GLN A 233 14.91 -6.13 -1.10
N PHE A 234 15.97 -6.05 -0.30
CA PHE A 234 16.28 -7.04 0.76
C PHE A 234 15.86 -6.57 2.17
N ALA A 235 15.38 -5.34 2.29
CA ALA A 235 14.91 -4.85 3.59
C ALA A 235 13.65 -5.63 4.03
N GLY A 236 13.65 -6.10 5.27
CA GLY A 236 12.55 -6.92 5.79
C GLY A 236 12.82 -8.42 5.76
N GLU A 237 13.90 -8.90 5.15
CA GLU A 237 14.26 -10.33 5.11
C GLU A 237 14.82 -10.79 6.47
N VAL A 238 13.98 -10.66 7.52
CA VAL A 238 14.34 -10.89 8.93
C VAL A 238 14.68 -12.34 9.25
N SER A 239 14.28 -13.30 8.43
CA SER A 239 14.67 -14.69 8.55
C SER A 239 16.19 -14.89 8.36
N ASN A 240 16.87 -13.92 7.74
CA ASN A 240 18.32 -13.91 7.54
C ASN A 240 19.09 -13.19 8.66
N LEU A 241 18.44 -12.79 9.73
CA LEU A 241 19.14 -12.24 10.90
C LEU A 241 20.13 -13.28 11.45
N PRO A 242 21.31 -12.84 11.93
CA PRO A 242 22.40 -13.72 12.33
C PRO A 242 22.15 -14.39 13.69
N PHE A 243 21.00 -15.02 13.85
CA PHE A 243 20.67 -15.85 15.00
C PHE A 243 20.75 -17.32 14.64
N GLU A 244 21.53 -18.09 15.39
CA GLU A 244 21.57 -19.53 15.18
C GLU A 244 20.21 -20.18 15.40
N ARG A 245 19.74 -20.91 14.38
CA ARG A 245 18.52 -21.71 14.43
C ARG A 245 17.27 -20.90 14.87
N LEU A 246 17.13 -19.68 14.36
CA LEU A 246 15.99 -18.80 14.68
C LEU A 246 14.66 -19.53 14.44
N ASP A 247 14.56 -20.26 13.34
CA ASP A 247 13.41 -21.07 12.92
C ASP A 247 13.09 -22.29 13.83
N LYS A 248 14.00 -22.67 14.73
CA LYS A 248 13.83 -23.77 15.69
C LYS A 248 13.41 -23.31 17.08
N LEU A 249 13.37 -22.01 17.32
CA LEU A 249 12.96 -21.47 18.61
C LEU A 249 11.43 -21.57 18.80
N PRO A 250 10.95 -21.59 20.03
CA PRO A 250 9.55 -21.30 20.31
C PRO A 250 9.13 -19.96 19.67
N VAL A 251 7.91 -19.90 19.16
CA VAL A 251 7.42 -18.73 18.40
C VAL A 251 7.61 -17.42 19.16
N ALA A 252 7.35 -17.42 20.47
CA ALA A 252 7.54 -16.23 21.31
C ALA A 252 9.00 -15.76 21.35
N GLU A 253 9.95 -16.68 21.46
CA GLU A 253 11.39 -16.35 21.49
C GLU A 253 11.89 -15.89 20.12
N GLU A 254 11.46 -16.55 19.02
CA GLU A 254 11.76 -16.15 17.64
C GLU A 254 11.28 -14.73 17.39
N MET A 255 10.01 -14.45 17.68
CA MET A 255 9.40 -13.14 17.49
C MET A 255 10.06 -12.08 18.38
N ALA A 256 10.34 -12.37 19.65
CA ALA A 256 10.99 -11.43 20.55
C ALA A 256 12.38 -11.02 20.05
N LYS A 257 13.19 -11.94 19.53
CA LYS A 257 14.51 -11.61 18.96
C LYS A 257 14.38 -10.66 17.77
N VAL A 258 13.40 -10.88 16.89
CA VAL A 258 13.17 -10.00 15.73
C VAL A 258 12.65 -8.63 16.19
N ILE A 259 11.69 -8.57 17.12
CA ILE A 259 11.18 -7.32 17.69
C ILE A 259 12.32 -6.50 18.32
N VAL A 260 13.18 -7.14 19.11
CA VAL A 260 14.35 -6.48 19.73
C VAL A 260 15.28 -5.93 18.65
N SER A 261 15.56 -6.71 17.60
CA SER A 261 16.42 -6.26 16.49
C SER A 261 15.83 -5.06 15.75
N LEU A 262 14.55 -5.11 15.40
CA LEU A 262 13.87 -3.98 14.75
C LEU A 262 13.86 -2.74 15.65
N THR A 263 13.64 -2.92 16.96
CA THR A 263 13.66 -1.80 17.90
C THR A 263 15.03 -1.16 17.98
N ALA A 264 16.09 -1.96 17.98
CA ALA A 264 17.46 -1.47 18.03
C ALA A 264 17.90 -0.76 16.73
N ILE A 265 17.32 -1.12 15.57
CA ILE A 265 17.76 -0.62 14.25
C ILE A 265 16.91 0.56 13.79
N ILE A 266 15.57 0.45 13.84
CA ILE A 266 14.65 1.44 13.30
C ILE A 266 13.76 2.10 14.36
N ASN A 267 13.76 1.57 15.59
CA ASN A 267 12.95 2.06 16.72
C ASN A 267 11.48 2.34 16.34
N PRO A 268 10.70 1.33 15.93
CA PRO A 268 9.33 1.54 15.48
C PRO A 268 8.43 1.94 16.64
N ALA A 269 7.45 2.83 16.38
CA ALA A 269 6.43 3.16 17.36
C ALA A 269 5.45 2.00 17.58
N THR A 270 5.14 1.27 16.50
CA THR A 270 4.18 0.16 16.50
C THR A 270 4.71 -1.00 15.66
N ILE A 271 4.50 -2.23 16.15
CA ILE A 271 4.71 -3.46 15.41
C ILE A 271 3.39 -4.25 15.38
N ALA A 272 2.84 -4.46 14.19
CA ALA A 272 1.72 -5.38 13.98
C ALA A 272 2.22 -6.82 13.91
N LEU A 273 1.47 -7.74 14.47
CA LEU A 273 1.79 -9.17 14.56
C LEU A 273 0.63 -10.00 14.03
N SER A 274 0.87 -10.85 13.05
CA SER A 274 -0.13 -11.71 12.45
C SER A 274 0.45 -13.08 12.08
N GLY A 275 -0.42 -14.04 11.84
CA GLY A 275 -0.07 -15.39 11.41
C GLY A 275 -0.78 -16.47 12.19
N PRO A 276 -0.85 -17.71 11.66
CA PRO A 276 -1.61 -18.81 12.26
C PRO A 276 -1.11 -19.24 13.65
N LYS A 277 0.15 -18.94 13.97
CA LYS A 277 0.75 -19.25 15.30
C LYS A 277 0.76 -18.04 16.24
N ILE A 278 0.20 -16.90 15.82
CA ILE A 278 0.12 -15.67 16.62
C ILE A 278 -1.29 -15.51 17.15
N SER A 279 -1.41 -15.17 18.42
CA SER A 279 -2.68 -14.83 19.06
C SER A 279 -2.50 -13.61 19.96
N GLU A 280 -3.58 -12.96 20.30
CA GLU A 280 -3.56 -11.82 21.25
C GLU A 280 -3.00 -12.24 22.63
N ALA A 281 -3.28 -13.49 23.03
CA ALA A 281 -2.77 -14.05 24.30
C ALA A 281 -1.25 -14.19 24.35
N LEU A 282 -0.55 -14.19 23.20
CA LEU A 282 0.91 -14.25 23.11
C LEU A 282 1.58 -12.89 23.41
N LEU A 283 0.87 -11.76 23.28
CA LEU A 283 1.45 -10.43 23.41
C LEU A 283 2.09 -10.14 24.77
N PRO A 284 1.49 -10.51 25.91
CA PRO A 284 2.13 -10.32 27.23
C PRO A 284 3.48 -11.05 27.36
N GLU A 285 3.57 -12.29 26.88
CA GLU A 285 4.80 -13.06 26.89
C GLU A 285 5.88 -12.42 25.99
N LEU A 286 5.51 -12.04 24.78
CA LEU A 286 6.40 -11.32 23.87
C LEU A 286 6.95 -10.04 24.50
N LYS A 287 6.07 -9.25 25.11
CA LYS A 287 6.47 -8.02 25.81
C LYS A 287 7.45 -8.31 26.94
N MET A 288 7.19 -9.33 27.73
CA MET A 288 8.08 -9.75 28.83
C MET A 288 9.46 -10.15 28.31
N LEU A 289 9.53 -10.96 27.25
CA LEU A 289 10.78 -11.38 26.62
C LEU A 289 11.55 -10.20 26.03
N CYS A 290 10.88 -9.27 25.35
CA CYS A 290 11.49 -8.09 24.80
C CYS A 290 12.06 -7.16 25.88
N LEU A 291 11.34 -6.96 26.99
CA LEU A 291 11.77 -6.10 28.10
C LEU A 291 13.02 -6.61 28.84
N GLN A 292 13.43 -7.85 28.63
CA GLN A 292 14.74 -8.34 29.11
C GLN A 292 15.92 -7.71 28.38
N ARG A 293 15.69 -7.08 27.22
CA ARG A 293 16.72 -6.50 26.33
C ARG A 293 16.45 -5.04 26.00
N ILE A 294 15.19 -4.61 25.95
CA ILE A 294 14.78 -3.27 25.58
C ILE A 294 14.33 -2.53 26.83
N PRO A 295 14.88 -1.32 27.13
CA PRO A 295 14.33 -0.46 28.18
C PRO A 295 12.86 -0.13 27.89
N ALA A 296 12.04 -0.08 28.92
CA ALA A 296 10.58 0.03 28.79
C ALA A 296 10.11 1.25 27.95
N GLN A 297 10.85 2.36 28.01
CA GLN A 297 10.56 3.56 27.23
C GLN A 297 10.78 3.42 25.72
N HIS A 298 11.50 2.39 25.28
CA HIS A 298 11.76 2.11 23.87
C HIS A 298 10.96 0.91 23.33
N MET A 299 10.13 0.32 24.20
CA MET A 299 9.31 -0.82 23.80
C MET A 299 8.22 -0.36 22.82
N PRO A 300 8.16 -0.89 21.59
CA PRO A 300 7.10 -0.56 20.63
C PRO A 300 5.73 -1.03 21.13
N GLN A 301 4.67 -0.37 20.68
CA GLN A 301 3.33 -0.91 20.83
C GLN A 301 3.18 -2.16 19.98
N LEU A 302 2.84 -3.29 20.61
CA LEU A 302 2.52 -4.53 19.89
C LEU A 302 1.02 -4.58 19.62
N THR A 303 0.63 -4.82 18.36
CA THR A 303 -0.76 -4.89 17.94
C THR A 303 -1.02 -6.22 17.26
N TYR A 304 -1.95 -7.02 17.78
CA TYR A 304 -2.38 -8.26 17.15
C TYR A 304 -3.30 -7.99 15.96
N ARG A 305 -3.05 -8.69 14.85
CA ARG A 305 -3.90 -8.68 13.65
C ARG A 305 -4.35 -10.12 13.36
N PRO A 306 -5.64 -10.45 13.51
CA PRO A 306 -6.12 -11.83 13.32
C PRO A 306 -5.93 -12.35 11.89
N SER A 307 -5.81 -11.45 10.92
CA SER A 307 -5.54 -11.76 9.51
C SER A 307 -4.84 -10.60 8.84
N MET A 308 -3.89 -10.88 7.97
CA MET A 308 -3.25 -9.89 7.11
C MET A 308 -4.10 -9.48 5.90
N ARG A 309 -5.15 -10.25 5.56
CA ARG A 309 -5.92 -10.11 4.31
C ARG A 309 -6.40 -8.68 4.04
N GLN A 310 -7.00 -8.05 5.06
CA GLN A 310 -7.54 -6.69 4.91
C GLN A 310 -6.43 -5.66 4.70
N ASP A 311 -5.38 -5.72 5.53
CA ASP A 311 -4.23 -4.81 5.42
C ASP A 311 -3.54 -4.99 4.06
N TYR A 312 -3.42 -6.25 3.59
CA TYR A 312 -2.79 -6.56 2.31
C TYR A 312 -3.57 -5.99 1.12
N LEU A 313 -4.87 -6.28 0.99
CA LEU A 313 -5.69 -5.74 -0.09
C LEU A 313 -5.75 -4.21 -0.07
N GLN A 314 -5.91 -3.63 1.11
CA GLN A 314 -5.90 -2.18 1.27
C GLN A 314 -4.55 -1.59 0.87
N GLY A 315 -3.45 -2.23 1.26
CA GLY A 315 -2.11 -1.78 0.90
C GLY A 315 -1.86 -1.80 -0.60
N ILE A 316 -2.28 -2.87 -1.29
CA ILE A 316 -2.21 -2.94 -2.76
C ILE A 316 -3.03 -1.81 -3.37
N ALA A 317 -4.29 -1.64 -2.95
CA ALA A 317 -5.18 -0.64 -3.51
C ALA A 317 -4.63 0.77 -3.33
N GLU A 318 -4.26 1.16 -2.10
CA GLU A 318 -3.81 2.52 -1.80
C GLU A 318 -2.45 2.85 -2.43
N LEU A 319 -1.50 1.91 -2.41
CA LEU A 319 -0.19 2.16 -3.02
C LEU A 319 -0.30 2.25 -4.55
N THR A 320 -1.12 1.39 -5.17
CA THR A 320 -1.39 1.43 -6.60
C THR A 320 -2.13 2.70 -7.00
N LEU A 321 -3.15 3.12 -6.23
CA LEU A 321 -3.85 4.39 -6.43
C LEU A 321 -2.88 5.59 -6.35
N SER A 322 -2.02 5.61 -5.34
CA SER A 322 -1.05 6.69 -5.14
C SER A 322 -0.08 6.80 -6.32
N ASN A 323 0.49 5.67 -6.74
CA ASN A 323 1.47 5.63 -7.83
C ASN A 323 0.82 5.89 -9.19
N TYR A 324 -0.40 5.38 -9.43
CA TYR A 324 -1.14 5.69 -10.66
C TYR A 324 -1.55 7.16 -10.76
N ASN A 325 -1.93 7.80 -9.64
CA ASN A 325 -2.19 9.25 -9.64
C ASN A 325 -0.93 10.05 -10.01
N LEU A 326 0.24 9.64 -9.53
CA LEU A 326 1.51 10.26 -9.94
C LEU A 326 1.77 10.02 -11.44
N HIS A 327 1.61 8.79 -11.93
CA HIS A 327 1.76 8.44 -13.34
C HIS A 327 0.86 9.31 -14.25
N ILE A 328 -0.43 9.47 -13.93
CA ILE A 328 -1.34 10.37 -14.65
C ILE A 328 -0.85 11.82 -14.60
N ALA A 329 -0.43 12.29 -13.43
CA ALA A 329 0.00 13.68 -13.24
C ALA A 329 1.28 14.01 -14.02
N PHE A 330 2.19 13.05 -14.18
CA PHE A 330 3.40 13.18 -15.00
C PHE A 330 3.13 13.04 -16.49
N GLY A 331 1.99 12.46 -16.89
CA GLY A 331 1.61 12.24 -18.29
C GLY A 331 2.46 11.20 -18.99
N GLU A 332 2.85 10.16 -18.25
CA GLU A 332 3.58 8.99 -18.76
C GLU A 332 2.64 7.89 -19.21
#